data_fafe69d5ee07072798dd26d28c55b84d
#
_entry.id   fafe69d5ee07072798dd26d28c55b84d
#
_cell.length_a   1.000
_cell.length_b   1.000
_cell.length_c   1.000
_cell.angle_alpha   90.00
_cell.angle_beta   90.00
_cell.angle_gamma   90.00
#
_symmetry.space_group_name_H-M   'P 1'
#
loop_
_entity.id
_entity.type
_entity.pdbx_description
1 polymer ?
#
loop_
_entity_poly.entity_id
_entity_poly.type
_entity_poly.pdbx_seq_one_letter_code
_entity_poly.pdbx_strand_id
1 'polypeptide(L)'
;MVSEGLPRTARLRSAREFEAVYRQGWKIHTPHFVWQGLGRPGPQWRVGLTVSRKVGKAHDRNRVKRRVREFVRRHRPELLEALAADAGQGEGLDLVVIAKPGAAGLSHEETERELRAGLRRRQAGGRGRE
;
A
#
# COMPACT_ATOMS: atom_id res chain seq x y z
N MET A 1 -4.27 20.67 -10.99
CA MET A 1 -3.99 20.30 -10.68
C MET A 1 -3.68 19.65 -10.35
N VAL A 2 -3.64 19.52 -10.10
CA VAL A 2 -3.43 18.87 -9.71
C VAL A 2 -2.77 18.05 -9.41
N SER A 3 -2.27 18.00 -8.81
CA SER A 3 -1.41 17.04 -8.59
C SER A 3 -2.02 15.76 -8.51
N GLU A 4 -1.73 15.00 -9.38
CA GLU A 4 -2.29 13.73 -9.46
C GLU A 4 -1.59 12.75 -8.58
N GLY A 5 -0.42 12.96 -8.17
CA GLY A 5 0.31 12.00 -7.39
C GLY A 5 0.26 12.29 -5.90
N LEU A 6 0.86 11.42 -5.11
CA LEU A 6 0.98 11.63 -3.69
C LEU A 6 2.06 12.68 -3.42
N PRO A 7 1.86 13.55 -2.44
CA PRO A 7 2.89 14.51 -2.08
C PRO A 7 4.15 13.79 -1.60
N ARG A 8 5.27 14.44 -1.72
CA ARG A 8 6.52 13.85 -1.27
C ARG A 8 6.48 13.49 0.21
N THR A 9 5.84 14.33 1.00
CA THR A 9 5.75 14.09 2.42
C THR A 9 4.89 12.88 2.76
N ALA A 10 4.09 12.41 1.80
CA ALA A 10 3.24 11.25 2.01
C ALA A 10 3.88 9.98 1.45
N ARG A 11 5.19 10.01 1.17
CA ARG A 11 5.87 8.84 0.62
C ARG A 11 6.95 8.34 1.56
N LEU A 12 6.99 7.02 1.73
CA LEU A 12 8.10 6.40 2.44
C LEU A 12 9.30 6.43 1.52
N ARG A 13 10.45 6.76 2.03
CA ARG A 13 11.63 6.96 1.20
C ARG A 13 12.88 6.23 1.65
N SER A 14 13.09 6.04 2.92
CA SER A 14 14.33 5.45 3.38
C SER A 14 14.17 3.95 3.60
N ALA A 15 15.29 3.25 3.46
CA ALA A 15 15.31 1.82 3.71
C ALA A 15 14.90 1.49 5.13
N ARG A 16 15.27 2.35 6.06
CA ARG A 16 14.93 2.15 7.45
C ARG A 16 13.42 2.17 7.68
N GLU A 17 12.74 3.08 7.01
CA GLU A 17 11.30 3.18 7.13
C GLU A 17 10.60 1.96 6.58
N PHE A 18 11.05 1.49 5.41
CA PHE A 18 10.49 0.28 4.83
C PHE A 18 10.74 -0.93 5.72
N GLU A 19 11.94 -1.01 6.26
CA GLU A 19 12.29 -2.15 7.09
C GLU A 19 11.44 -2.23 8.34
N ALA A 20 11.14 -1.11 8.95
CA ALA A 20 10.29 -1.10 10.13
C ALA A 20 8.93 -1.70 9.83
N VAL A 21 8.35 -1.34 8.68
CA VAL A 21 7.06 -1.89 8.29
C VAL A 21 7.18 -3.39 8.03
N TYR A 22 8.24 -3.81 7.35
CA TYR A 22 8.44 -5.22 7.05
C TYR A 22 8.54 -6.06 8.32
N ARG A 23 9.20 -5.56 9.32
CA ARG A 23 9.43 -6.33 10.53
C ARG A 23 8.27 -6.31 11.50
N GLN A 24 7.65 -5.18 11.65
CA GLN A 24 6.68 -4.99 12.72
C GLN A 24 5.24 -4.86 12.26
N GLY A 25 5.04 -4.62 10.98
CA GLY A 25 3.71 -4.33 10.47
C GLY A 25 2.87 -5.57 10.23
N TRP A 26 1.58 -5.34 10.10
CA TRP A 26 0.67 -6.41 9.69
C TRP A 26 0.81 -6.63 8.19
N LYS A 27 0.34 -7.78 7.72
CA LYS A 27 0.40 -8.13 6.29
C LYS A 27 -0.89 -8.75 5.82
N ILE A 28 -1.28 -8.40 4.61
CA ILE A 28 -2.38 -9.06 3.92
C ILE A 28 -1.87 -9.43 2.53
N HIS A 29 -1.95 -10.69 2.18
CA HIS A 29 -1.51 -11.15 0.86
C HIS A 29 -2.69 -11.30 -0.09
N THR A 30 -2.49 -10.87 -1.33
CA THR A 30 -3.40 -11.18 -2.42
C THR A 30 -2.57 -11.91 -3.48
N PRO A 31 -3.16 -12.41 -4.53
CA PRO A 31 -2.36 -13.15 -5.53
C PRO A 31 -1.17 -12.38 -6.09
N HIS A 32 -1.31 -11.07 -6.29
CA HIS A 32 -0.24 -10.30 -6.93
C HIS A 32 0.29 -9.14 -6.10
N PHE A 33 -0.21 -8.96 -4.88
CA PHE A 33 0.22 -7.85 -4.03
C PHE A 33 0.27 -8.26 -2.57
N VAL A 34 1.04 -7.51 -1.81
CA VAL A 34 1.02 -7.63 -0.35
C VAL A 34 0.80 -6.24 0.19
N TRP A 35 -0.18 -6.11 1.05
CA TRP A 35 -0.39 -4.87 1.80
C TRP A 35 0.28 -5.04 3.16
N GLN A 36 1.06 -4.06 3.56
CA GLN A 36 1.66 -4.06 4.90
C GLN A 36 1.44 -2.71 5.53
N GLY A 37 1.27 -2.69 6.83
CA GLY A 37 1.06 -1.42 7.51
C GLY A 37 1.58 -1.43 8.92
N LEU A 38 1.97 -0.26 9.38
CA LEU A 38 2.49 -0.10 10.73
C LEU A 38 2.02 1.26 11.25
N GLY A 39 1.33 1.27 12.38
CA GLY A 39 0.90 2.51 12.99
C GLY A 39 2.09 3.33 13.44
N ARG A 40 1.95 4.62 13.44
CA ARG A 40 3.02 5.50 13.88
C ARG A 40 2.44 6.70 14.61
N PRO A 41 3.24 7.30 15.49
CA PRO A 41 2.77 8.48 16.21
C PRO A 41 2.55 9.64 15.26
N GLY A 42 1.65 10.53 15.62
CA GLY A 42 1.38 11.72 14.82
C GLY A 42 0.34 11.47 13.77
N PRO A 43 -0.16 12.52 13.17
CA PRO A 43 -1.30 12.42 12.23
C PRO A 43 -0.94 12.07 10.81
N GLN A 44 0.36 12.00 10.50
CA GLN A 44 0.78 11.77 9.14
C GLN A 44 0.71 10.33 8.75
N TRP A 45 0.38 10.03 7.53
CA TRP A 45 0.58 8.69 7.03
C TRP A 45 1.27 8.74 5.67
N ARG A 46 2.06 7.73 5.43
CA ARG A 46 2.94 7.69 4.28
C ARG A 46 2.78 6.37 3.56
N VAL A 47 3.06 6.39 2.26
CA VAL A 47 2.89 5.21 1.41
C VAL A 47 4.20 4.91 0.71
N GLY A 48 4.57 3.65 0.71
CA GLY A 48 5.72 3.19 -0.03
C GLY A 48 5.32 2.07 -0.97
N LEU A 49 6.04 1.97 -2.07
CA LEU A 49 5.78 0.93 -3.05
C LEU A 49 7.06 0.17 -3.29
N THR A 50 6.95 -1.15 -3.35
CA THR A 50 8.08 -2.00 -3.68
C THR A 50 7.71 -2.81 -4.91
N VAL A 51 8.43 -2.58 -6.00
CA VAL A 51 8.20 -3.31 -7.24
C VAL A 51 9.57 -3.76 -7.73
N SER A 52 9.89 -5.03 -7.49
CA SER A 52 11.21 -5.54 -7.79
C SER A 52 11.36 -5.85 -9.27
N ARG A 53 12.59 -6.15 -9.67
CA ARG A 53 12.87 -6.50 -11.04
C ARG A 53 12.14 -7.74 -11.50
N LYS A 54 11.74 -8.58 -10.56
CA LYS A 54 11.01 -9.80 -10.89
C LYS A 54 9.64 -9.53 -11.47
N VAL A 55 9.12 -8.33 -11.25
CA VAL A 55 7.82 -7.96 -11.78
C VAL A 55 7.91 -7.68 -13.27
N GLY A 56 9.02 -7.16 -13.73
CA GLY A 56 9.18 -6.88 -15.14
C GLY A 56 10.23 -5.82 -15.41
N LYS A 57 10.25 -5.36 -16.65
CA LYS A 57 11.17 -4.33 -17.06
C LYS A 57 10.79 -2.99 -16.44
N ALA A 58 11.67 -2.02 -16.61
CA ALA A 58 11.45 -0.72 -15.98
C ALA A 58 10.09 -0.11 -16.32
N HIS A 59 9.68 -0.17 -17.57
CA HIS A 59 8.40 0.46 -17.92
C HIS A 59 7.21 -0.32 -17.36
N ASP A 60 7.35 -1.63 -17.21
CA ASP A 60 6.32 -2.44 -16.57
C ASP A 60 6.21 -2.09 -15.09
N ARG A 61 7.36 -1.99 -14.45
CA ARG A 61 7.38 -1.64 -13.03
C ARG A 61 6.80 -0.26 -12.80
N ASN A 62 7.12 0.69 -13.66
CA ASN A 62 6.59 2.04 -13.52
C ASN A 62 5.09 2.07 -13.72
N ARG A 63 4.58 1.26 -14.64
CA ARG A 63 3.15 1.17 -14.86
C ARG A 63 2.44 0.63 -13.61
N VAL A 64 3.00 -0.41 -13.00
CA VAL A 64 2.43 -0.97 -11.78
C VAL A 64 2.44 0.08 -10.67
N LYS A 65 3.57 0.76 -10.50
CA LYS A 65 3.67 1.80 -9.49
C LYS A 65 2.62 2.89 -9.68
N ARG A 66 2.46 3.31 -10.92
CA ARG A 66 1.50 4.37 -11.23
C ARG A 66 0.08 3.93 -10.90
N ARG A 67 -0.26 2.70 -11.25
CA ARG A 67 -1.59 2.18 -10.96
C ARG A 67 -1.87 2.08 -9.47
N VAL A 68 -0.88 1.62 -8.70
CA VAL A 68 -1.03 1.51 -7.26
C VAL A 68 -1.17 2.89 -6.63
N ARG A 69 -0.32 3.84 -7.05
CA ARG A 69 -0.42 5.20 -6.51
C ARG A 69 -1.77 5.83 -6.82
N GLU A 70 -2.25 5.59 -8.02
CA GLU A 70 -3.55 6.11 -8.42
C GLU A 70 -4.66 5.51 -7.58
N PHE A 71 -4.58 4.21 -7.31
CA PHE A 71 -5.56 3.55 -6.46
C PHE A 71 -5.53 4.18 -5.06
N VAL A 72 -4.35 4.31 -4.48
CA VAL A 72 -4.22 4.88 -3.15
C VAL A 72 -4.77 6.30 -3.11
N ARG A 73 -4.42 7.10 -4.11
CA ARG A 73 -4.88 8.48 -4.17
C ARG A 73 -6.41 8.56 -4.21
N ARG A 74 -7.02 7.76 -5.07
CA ARG A 74 -8.46 7.83 -5.26
C ARG A 74 -9.27 7.22 -4.13
N HIS A 75 -8.69 6.24 -3.46
CA HIS A 75 -9.40 5.54 -2.39
C HIS A 75 -8.91 5.90 -1.01
N ARG A 76 -8.27 7.05 -0.88
CA ARG A 76 -7.70 7.49 0.38
C ARG A 76 -8.69 7.49 1.53
N PRO A 77 -9.93 7.97 1.37
CA PRO A 77 -10.88 7.92 2.48
C PRO A 77 -11.18 6.51 2.93
N GLU A 78 -11.34 5.59 1.99
CA GLU A 78 -11.59 4.19 2.33
C GLU A 78 -10.41 3.58 3.03
N LEU A 79 -9.20 3.95 2.59
CA LEU A 79 -7.99 3.45 3.21
C LEU A 79 -7.89 3.92 4.65
N LEU A 80 -8.21 5.17 4.89
CA LEU A 80 -8.18 5.69 6.23
C LEU A 80 -9.15 4.94 7.12
N GLU A 81 -10.34 4.71 6.65
CA GLU A 81 -11.32 3.98 7.41
C GLU A 81 -10.90 2.54 7.68
N ALA A 82 -10.41 1.88 6.64
CA ALA A 82 -10.07 0.47 6.76
C ALA A 82 -8.84 0.22 7.60
N LEU A 83 -7.88 1.13 7.55
CA LEU A 83 -6.57 0.88 8.13
C LEU A 83 -6.24 1.69 9.35
N ALA A 84 -6.77 2.89 9.43
CA ALA A 84 -6.44 3.76 10.55
C ALA A 84 -7.01 3.26 11.87
N ALA A 85 -8.11 2.54 11.81
CA ALA A 85 -8.71 2.03 13.03
C ALA A 85 -7.77 1.09 13.76
N ASP A 86 -6.86 0.48 13.03
CA ASP A 86 -5.92 -0.44 13.61
C ASP A 86 -4.57 0.18 13.84
N ALA A 87 -4.43 1.43 13.57
CA ALA A 87 -3.16 2.09 13.76
C ALA A 87 -2.77 2.12 15.23
N GLY A 88 -3.73 1.96 16.06
CA GLY A 88 -3.47 1.78 17.47
C GLY A 88 -3.04 3.04 18.14
N GLN A 89 -1.80 3.15 18.39
CA GLN A 89 -1.31 4.18 19.20
C GLN A 89 -1.33 5.55 18.67
N GLY A 90 -1.39 5.72 17.42
CA GLY A 90 -1.36 7.06 16.87
C GLY A 90 -2.35 7.16 15.78
N GLU A 91 -2.42 8.31 15.19
CA GLU A 91 -3.30 8.55 14.08
C GLU A 91 -2.61 8.30 12.76
N GLY A 92 -1.31 8.07 12.79
CA GLY A 92 -0.54 7.92 11.57
C GLY A 92 -0.35 6.48 11.17
N LEU A 93 0.06 6.30 9.94
CA LEU A 93 0.22 4.96 9.38
C LEU A 93 1.30 4.99 8.31
N ASP A 94 2.18 4.00 8.35
CA ASP A 94 3.11 3.76 7.25
C ASP A 94 2.55 2.54 6.52
N LEU A 95 2.25 2.73 5.25
CA LEU A 95 1.63 1.70 4.44
C LEU A 95 2.57 1.33 3.29
N VAL A 96 2.79 0.05 3.09
CA VAL A 96 3.62 -0.41 1.99
C VAL A 96 2.82 -1.39 1.14
N VAL A 97 2.89 -1.21 -0.17
CA VAL A 97 2.31 -2.14 -1.10
C VAL A 97 3.45 -2.78 -1.88
N ILE A 98 3.51 -4.09 -1.85
CA ILE A 98 4.55 -4.83 -2.56
C ILE A 98 3.91 -5.55 -3.72
N ALA A 99 4.47 -5.38 -4.91
CA ALA A 99 3.96 -6.08 -6.08
C ALA A 99 4.74 -7.39 -6.25
N LYS A 100 4.01 -8.45 -6.51
CA LYS A 100 4.58 -9.77 -6.76
C LYS A 100 4.77 -9.98 -8.25
N PRO A 101 5.59 -10.95 -8.64
CA PRO A 101 5.69 -11.29 -10.07
C PRO A 101 4.30 -11.57 -10.63
N GLY A 102 4.05 -11.12 -11.82
CA GLY A 102 2.75 -11.28 -12.45
C GLY A 102 1.87 -10.05 -12.36
N ALA A 103 2.19 -9.14 -11.44
CA ALA A 103 1.37 -7.94 -11.28
C ALA A 103 1.31 -7.10 -12.55
N ALA A 104 2.39 -7.08 -13.32
CA ALA A 104 2.43 -6.27 -14.54
C ALA A 104 1.49 -6.79 -15.62
N GLY A 105 1.09 -8.04 -15.52
CA GLY A 105 0.19 -8.63 -16.50
C GLY A 105 -1.29 -8.34 -16.24
N LEU A 106 -1.59 -7.74 -15.11
CA LEU A 106 -2.96 -7.41 -14.79
C LEU A 106 -3.41 -6.18 -15.55
N SER A 107 -4.68 -6.13 -15.90
CA SER A 107 -5.26 -4.92 -16.46
C SER A 107 -5.43 -3.91 -15.34
N HIS A 108 -5.76 -2.69 -15.72
CA HIS A 108 -6.03 -1.65 -14.74
C HIS A 108 -7.17 -2.07 -13.82
N GLU A 109 -8.23 -2.60 -14.40
CA GLU A 109 -9.37 -3.04 -13.61
C GLU A 109 -9.05 -4.19 -12.69
N GLU A 110 -8.27 -5.14 -13.17
CA GLU A 110 -7.88 -6.28 -12.35
C GLU A 110 -7.02 -5.83 -11.19
N THR A 111 -6.12 -4.89 -11.44
CA THR A 111 -5.27 -4.34 -10.40
C THR A 111 -6.12 -3.70 -9.31
N GLU A 112 -7.06 -2.86 -9.70
CA GLU A 112 -7.92 -2.19 -8.74
C GLU A 112 -8.78 -3.15 -7.95
N ARG A 113 -9.30 -4.14 -8.63
CA ARG A 113 -10.15 -5.12 -7.97
C ARG A 113 -9.38 -5.89 -6.91
N GLU A 114 -8.16 -6.27 -7.24
CA GLU A 114 -7.34 -7.03 -6.31
C GLU A 114 -6.91 -6.19 -5.12
N LEU A 115 -6.50 -4.95 -5.37
CA LEU A 115 -6.12 -4.07 -4.28
C LEU A 115 -7.29 -3.81 -3.33
N ARG A 116 -8.47 -3.63 -3.89
CA ARG A 116 -9.67 -3.42 -3.09
C ARG A 116 -10.02 -4.67 -2.27
N ALA A 117 -9.82 -5.85 -2.86
CA ALA A 117 -10.09 -7.08 -2.13
C ALA A 117 -9.17 -7.20 -0.91
N GLY A 118 -7.92 -6.78 -1.06
CA GLY A 118 -7.00 -6.79 0.07
C GLY A 118 -7.44 -5.87 1.19
N LEU A 119 -7.93 -4.70 0.82
CA LEU A 119 -8.42 -3.75 1.81
C LEU A 119 -9.62 -4.31 2.55
N ARG A 120 -10.53 -4.95 1.83
CA ARG A 120 -11.70 -5.51 2.44
C ARG A 120 -11.35 -6.63 3.41
N ARG A 121 -10.35 -7.40 3.07
CA ARG A 121 -9.89 -8.46 3.97
C ARG A 121 -9.32 -7.88 5.24
N ARG A 122 -8.59 -6.78 5.14
CA ARG A 122 -8.06 -6.13 6.32
C ARG A 122 -9.17 -5.58 7.18
N GLN A 123 -10.14 -4.98 6.57
CA GLN A 123 -11.27 -4.41 7.25
C GLN A 123 -12.08 -5.49 7.98
N ALA A 124 -12.36 -6.59 7.27
CA ALA A 124 -13.13 -7.68 7.82
C ALA A 124 -12.37 -8.44 8.90
N GLY A 125 -11.08 -8.61 8.71
CA GLY A 125 -10.27 -9.34 9.63
C GLY A 125 -10.06 -8.63 10.94
N GLY A 126 -10.24 -7.35 10.92
CA GLY A 126 -10.12 -6.61 12.12
C GLY A 126 -8.78 -6.76 12.71
N ARG A 127 -8.71 -6.60 13.88
CA ARG A 127 -7.63 -6.69 14.51
C ARG A 127 -6.90 -7.79 14.34
N GLY A 128 -6.82 -8.19 13.60
CA GLY A 128 -6.02 -9.10 13.44
C GLY A 128 -5.36 -10.13 13.56
N ARG A 129 -5.41 -10.49 13.52
CA ARG A 129 -4.97 -11.39 13.49
C ARG A 129 -4.45 -11.87 12.92
N GLU A 130 -4.29 -12.19 13.06
CA GLU A 130 -3.84 -12.54 12.81
C GLU A 130 -3.55 -12.87 12.44
#